data_5905c7bdc7aaa065c4d75385397746ee
#
_entry.id   5905c7bdc7aaa065c4d75385397746ee
#
_cell.length_a   1.000
_cell.length_b   1.000
_cell.length_c   1.000
_cell.angle_alpha   90.00
_cell.angle_beta   90.00
_cell.angle_gamma   90.00
#
_symmetry.space_group_name_H-M   'P 1'
#
loop_
_entity.id
_entity.type
_entity.pdbx_description
1 polymer ?
#
loop_
_entity_poly.entity_id
_entity_poly.type
_entity_poly.pdbx_seq_one_letter_code
_entity_poly.pdbx_strand_id
1 'polypeptide(L)'
;RKFGVSAITKEPRVPYKETVRSKVTAEYRHRKQSGGRGQYGHVIIEVEPLPVGSGFEFVDKIFGGAVPKQYIPAVEKGIRETMAEGVLAGYEVVDCRVTLLDGSYHEVDSSEMAFKLAASMAFRKAFMDANPVLLEPIYSIDVIVPEEYMGDVIGDLNKKRGRILGMDPENGLQRIQAQAPLAELFRYA
;
A
#
# COMPACT_ATOMS: atom_id res chain seq x y z
N ARG A 1 -15.49 -26.25 -27.54
CA ARG A 1 -14.62 -25.54 -28.52
C ARG A 1 -15.46 -25.05 -29.70
N LYS A 2 -16.15 -23.92 -29.56
CA LYS A 2 -16.95 -23.36 -30.66
C LYS A 2 -16.11 -22.59 -31.72
N PHE A 3 -14.87 -22.24 -31.39
CA PHE A 3 -14.05 -21.36 -32.25
C PHE A 3 -12.57 -21.78 -32.38
N GLY A 4 -12.20 -23.03 -32.06
CA GLY A 4 -10.82 -23.51 -32.23
C GLY A 4 -9.74 -22.80 -31.41
N VAL A 5 -10.11 -21.94 -30.47
CA VAL A 5 -9.18 -21.18 -29.62
C VAL A 5 -8.87 -21.98 -28.34
N SER A 6 -7.59 -22.18 -28.06
CA SER A 6 -7.11 -22.74 -26.82
C SER A 6 -6.82 -21.60 -25.84
N ALA A 7 -7.62 -21.43 -24.79
CA ALA A 7 -7.40 -20.45 -23.75
C ALA A 7 -6.84 -21.11 -22.50
N ILE A 8 -5.79 -20.53 -21.95
CA ILE A 8 -5.28 -20.90 -20.63
C ILE A 8 -5.92 -19.98 -19.63
N THR A 9 -6.72 -20.53 -18.74
CA THR A 9 -7.31 -19.79 -17.62
C THR A 9 -6.33 -19.74 -16.45
N LYS A 10 -6.07 -18.54 -15.93
CA LYS A 10 -5.33 -18.34 -14.68
C LYS A 10 -6.26 -17.69 -13.66
N GLU A 11 -6.12 -18.06 -12.41
CA GLU A 11 -6.78 -17.33 -11.34
C GLU A 11 -6.26 -15.88 -11.31
N PRO A 12 -7.16 -14.88 -11.15
CA PRO A 12 -6.76 -13.50 -11.01
C PRO A 12 -5.85 -13.34 -9.79
N ARG A 13 -4.86 -12.47 -9.88
CA ARG A 13 -4.06 -12.11 -8.70
C ARG A 13 -4.89 -11.22 -7.78
N VAL A 14 -4.84 -11.50 -6.48
CA VAL A 14 -5.45 -10.65 -5.47
C VAL A 14 -4.66 -9.34 -5.38
N PRO A 15 -5.29 -8.17 -5.56
CA PRO A 15 -4.61 -6.89 -5.45
C PRO A 15 -4.43 -6.48 -3.98
N TYR A 16 -3.48 -7.09 -3.29
CA TYR A 16 -3.11 -6.68 -1.94
C TYR A 16 -2.57 -5.25 -1.93
N LYS A 17 -2.59 -4.61 -0.76
CA LYS A 17 -1.94 -3.34 -0.49
C LYS A 17 -1.04 -3.49 0.74
N GLU A 18 -0.10 -2.58 0.90
CA GLU A 18 0.76 -2.51 2.07
C GLU A 18 0.45 -1.25 2.86
N THR A 19 0.58 -1.30 4.18
CA THR A 19 0.47 -0.14 5.04
C THR A 19 1.25 -0.34 6.34
N VAL A 20 1.32 0.71 7.14
CA VAL A 20 2.00 0.71 8.45
C VAL A 20 0.98 0.85 9.57
N ARG A 21 1.36 0.40 10.78
CA ARG A 21 0.52 0.51 11.98
C ARG A 21 1.11 1.38 13.06
N SER A 22 2.37 1.75 12.94
CA SER A 22 3.08 2.55 13.94
C SER A 22 3.73 3.76 13.31
N LYS A 23 3.95 4.78 14.13
CA LYS A 23 4.70 5.98 13.78
C LYS A 23 6.18 5.74 14.05
N VAL A 24 7.01 5.98 13.06
CA VAL A 24 8.47 5.77 13.13
C VAL A 24 9.21 6.90 12.44
N THR A 25 10.29 7.34 13.04
CA THR A 25 11.26 8.26 12.44
C THR A 25 12.47 7.47 11.96
N ALA A 26 12.91 7.73 10.75
CA ALA A 26 14.13 7.14 10.19
C ALA A 26 14.98 8.18 9.47
N GLU A 27 16.24 7.91 9.44
CA GLU A 27 17.27 8.72 8.84
C GLU A 27 18.04 7.89 7.80
N TYR A 28 18.35 8.50 6.68
CA TYR A 28 19.27 7.91 5.70
C TYR A 28 20.13 8.97 5.05
N ARG A 29 21.43 8.67 4.98
CA ARG A 29 22.45 9.50 4.33
C ARG A 29 23.01 8.74 3.14
N HIS A 30 22.64 9.16 1.95
CA HIS A 30 23.24 8.67 0.71
C HIS A 30 24.53 9.46 0.46
N ARG A 31 25.66 8.78 0.59
CA ARG A 31 26.97 9.37 0.31
C ARG A 31 27.78 8.40 -0.53
N LYS A 32 28.24 8.88 -1.68
CA LYS A 32 29.11 8.14 -2.56
C LYS A 32 30.23 9.05 -3.06
N GLN A 33 31.45 8.61 -2.94
CA GLN A 33 32.64 9.26 -3.51
C GLN A 33 33.37 8.25 -4.36
N SER A 34 33.58 8.55 -5.62
CA SER A 34 34.34 7.71 -6.55
C SER A 34 35.03 8.60 -7.57
N GLY A 35 36.31 8.93 -7.35
CA GLY A 35 37.23 9.49 -8.34
C GLY A 35 36.77 10.71 -9.18
N GLY A 36 35.73 11.44 -8.78
CA GLY A 36 35.13 12.58 -9.46
C GLY A 36 34.08 13.26 -8.58
N ARG A 37 33.06 13.87 -9.18
CA ARG A 37 31.93 14.47 -8.44
C ARG A 37 31.23 13.38 -7.63
N GLY A 38 31.14 13.57 -6.31
CA GLY A 38 30.46 12.66 -5.41
C GLY A 38 28.92 12.78 -5.49
N GLN A 39 28.26 12.01 -4.63
CA GLN A 39 26.81 12.08 -4.42
C GLN A 39 26.55 12.28 -2.93
N TYR A 40 25.65 13.17 -2.59
CA TYR A 40 25.24 13.42 -1.22
C TYR A 40 23.77 13.82 -1.14
N GLY A 41 23.01 13.08 -0.35
CA GLY A 41 21.65 13.40 0.06
C GLY A 41 21.38 12.82 1.43
N HIS A 42 20.82 13.62 2.33
CA HIS A 42 20.55 13.21 3.69
C HIS A 42 19.17 13.70 4.13
N VAL A 43 18.35 12.80 4.58
CA VAL A 43 16.99 13.10 5.03
C VAL A 43 16.68 12.40 6.34
N ILE A 44 15.88 13.07 7.16
CA ILE A 44 15.24 12.53 8.35
C ILE A 44 13.75 12.64 8.11
N ILE A 45 13.05 11.53 8.07
CA ILE A 45 11.62 11.44 7.80
C ILE A 45 10.88 10.75 8.94
N GLU A 46 9.61 11.08 9.07
CA GLU A 46 8.67 10.41 9.94
C GLU A 46 7.58 9.78 9.08
N VAL A 47 7.31 8.50 9.30
CA VAL A 47 6.22 7.76 8.66
C VAL A 47 5.18 7.44 9.72
N GLU A 48 3.92 7.75 9.44
CA GLU A 48 2.81 7.46 10.35
C GLU A 48 1.59 6.94 9.60
N PRO A 49 0.77 6.07 10.23
CA PRO A 49 -0.46 5.57 9.62
C PRO A 49 -1.51 6.68 9.54
N LEU A 50 -2.31 6.62 8.48
CA LEU A 50 -3.53 7.39 8.30
C LEU A 50 -4.76 6.46 8.37
N PRO A 51 -5.97 7.00 8.57
CA PRO A 51 -7.20 6.23 8.46
C PRO A 51 -7.32 5.53 7.10
N VAL A 52 -7.98 4.37 7.07
CA VAL A 52 -8.21 3.60 5.85
C VAL A 52 -8.88 4.46 4.78
N GLY A 53 -8.33 4.43 3.56
CA GLY A 53 -8.84 5.21 2.43
C GLY A 53 -8.29 6.62 2.32
N SER A 54 -7.40 7.05 3.22
CA SER A 54 -6.80 8.40 3.17
C SER A 54 -5.74 8.57 2.08
N GLY A 55 -5.19 7.46 1.58
CA GLY A 55 -4.17 7.49 0.54
C GLY A 55 -2.80 7.90 1.08
N PHE A 56 -2.22 8.95 0.51
CA PHE A 56 -0.88 9.40 0.87
C PHE A 56 -0.84 10.91 1.09
N GLU A 57 -0.16 11.32 2.15
CA GLU A 57 0.15 12.72 2.43
C GLU A 57 1.67 12.90 2.58
N PHE A 58 2.20 13.93 1.94
CA PHE A 58 3.58 14.40 2.14
C PHE A 58 3.58 15.76 2.83
N VAL A 59 4.35 15.89 3.90
CA VAL A 59 4.46 17.12 4.67
C VAL A 59 5.93 17.56 4.74
N ASP A 60 6.18 18.80 4.35
CA ASP A 60 7.47 19.46 4.48
C ASP A 60 7.53 20.27 5.78
N LYS A 61 8.41 19.88 6.69
CA LYS A 61 8.71 20.60 7.93
C LYS A 61 10.17 21.06 8.01
N ILE A 62 10.83 21.19 6.87
CA ILE A 62 12.21 21.68 6.85
C ILE A 62 12.28 23.10 7.42
N PHE A 63 13.21 23.28 8.32
CA PHE A 63 13.54 24.58 8.90
C PHE A 63 14.96 25.02 8.48
N GLY A 64 15.13 26.33 8.28
CA GLY A 64 16.45 26.93 8.02
C GLY A 64 17.15 26.49 6.73
N GLY A 65 16.42 25.85 5.79
CA GLY A 65 17.01 25.39 4.53
C GLY A 65 17.92 24.18 4.68
N ALA A 66 17.77 23.37 5.73
CA ALA A 66 18.56 22.16 5.97
C ALA A 66 18.54 21.21 4.78
N VAL A 67 17.40 21.09 4.11
CA VAL A 67 17.27 20.55 2.76
C VAL A 67 16.86 21.70 1.83
N PRO A 68 17.65 22.05 0.82
CA PRO A 68 17.29 23.10 -0.12
C PRO A 68 15.94 22.83 -0.81
N LYS A 69 15.11 23.86 -0.97
CA LYS A 69 13.76 23.74 -1.54
C LYS A 69 13.73 23.04 -2.88
N GLN A 70 14.75 23.21 -3.69
CA GLN A 70 14.88 22.56 -5.00
C GLN A 70 14.95 21.04 -4.94
N TYR A 71 15.36 20.45 -3.81
CA TYR A 71 15.49 18.99 -3.63
C TYR A 71 14.27 18.35 -2.96
N ILE A 72 13.38 19.12 -2.36
CA ILE A 72 12.19 18.60 -1.68
C ILE A 72 11.25 17.85 -2.64
N PRO A 73 10.99 18.32 -3.88
CA PRO A 73 10.22 17.52 -4.84
C PRO A 73 10.87 16.17 -5.17
N ALA A 74 12.20 16.07 -5.19
CA ALA A 74 12.91 14.82 -5.42
C ALA A 74 12.75 13.84 -4.24
N VAL A 75 12.72 14.35 -3.01
CA VAL A 75 12.41 13.57 -1.80
C VAL A 75 11.02 12.97 -1.91
N GLU A 76 10.00 13.78 -2.18
CA GLU A 76 8.62 13.31 -2.35
C GLU A 76 8.50 12.29 -3.48
N LYS A 77 9.14 12.53 -4.62
CA LYS A 77 9.15 11.62 -5.77
C LYS A 77 9.76 10.27 -5.41
N GLY A 78 10.87 10.25 -4.69
CA GLY A 78 11.52 9.02 -4.25
C GLY A 78 10.63 8.18 -3.33
N ILE A 79 9.90 8.83 -2.43
CA ILE A 79 8.93 8.18 -1.55
C ILE A 79 7.77 7.59 -2.37
N ARG A 80 7.15 8.39 -3.26
CA ARG A 80 6.02 7.94 -4.09
C ARG A 80 6.38 6.77 -5.00
N GLU A 81 7.54 6.78 -5.63
CA GLU A 81 8.01 5.66 -6.45
C GLU A 81 8.21 4.39 -5.61
N THR A 82 8.81 4.53 -4.43
CA THR A 82 9.00 3.40 -3.50
C THR A 82 7.66 2.84 -3.02
N MET A 83 6.69 3.70 -2.74
CA MET A 83 5.33 3.28 -2.37
C MET A 83 4.64 2.52 -3.51
N ALA A 84 4.79 2.96 -4.74
CA ALA A 84 4.21 2.28 -5.90
C ALA A 84 4.81 0.89 -6.14
N GLU A 85 6.11 0.73 -5.89
CA GLU A 85 6.83 -0.56 -5.98
C GLU A 85 6.49 -1.51 -4.84
N GLY A 86 6.14 -0.97 -3.68
CA GLY A 86 5.98 -1.71 -2.43
C GLY A 86 7.31 -1.98 -1.72
N VAL A 87 7.23 -2.28 -0.43
CA VAL A 87 8.40 -2.49 0.44
C VAL A 87 8.39 -3.88 1.07
N LEU A 88 7.23 -4.34 1.54
CA LEU A 88 7.10 -5.61 2.25
C LEU A 88 7.01 -6.80 1.29
N ALA A 89 6.14 -6.72 0.30
CA ALA A 89 5.83 -7.82 -0.60
C ALA A 89 5.61 -7.39 -2.06
N GLY A 90 5.98 -6.17 -2.42
CA GLY A 90 5.85 -5.66 -3.79
C GLY A 90 4.46 -5.16 -4.16
N TYR A 91 3.62 -4.82 -3.16
CA TYR A 91 2.31 -4.23 -3.37
C TYR A 91 2.31 -2.75 -3.02
N GLU A 92 1.47 -1.98 -3.69
CA GLU A 92 1.37 -0.54 -3.44
C GLU A 92 1.11 -0.23 -1.97
N VAL A 93 1.90 0.70 -1.41
CA VAL A 93 1.71 1.24 -0.06
C VAL A 93 0.62 2.29 -0.07
N VAL A 94 -0.28 2.23 0.90
CA VAL A 94 -1.40 3.16 1.07
C VAL A 94 -1.55 3.61 2.53
N ASP A 95 -2.33 4.66 2.73
CA ASP A 95 -2.79 5.12 4.04
C ASP A 95 -1.65 5.44 5.01
N CYS A 96 -0.69 6.21 4.53
CA CYS A 96 0.38 6.75 5.36
C CYS A 96 0.70 8.20 5.05
N ARG A 97 1.21 8.89 6.05
CA ARG A 97 1.79 10.23 5.95
C ARG A 97 3.29 10.14 6.13
N VAL A 98 4.02 10.84 5.27
CA VAL A 98 5.46 11.02 5.41
C VAL A 98 5.77 12.48 5.63
N THR A 99 6.43 12.80 6.72
CA THR A 99 6.88 14.13 7.05
C THR A 99 8.38 14.21 6.89
N LEU A 100 8.86 15.13 6.05
CA LEU A 100 10.27 15.47 5.95
C LEU A 100 10.62 16.43 7.09
N LEU A 101 11.35 15.93 8.09
CA LEU A 101 11.66 16.66 9.32
C LEU A 101 12.92 17.49 9.20
N ASP A 102 13.98 16.90 8.66
CA ASP A 102 15.32 17.49 8.65
C ASP A 102 16.18 16.80 7.58
N GLY A 103 17.39 17.24 7.45
CA GLY A 103 18.40 16.66 6.59
C GLY A 103 19.65 17.51 6.53
N SER A 104 20.48 17.24 5.57
CA SER A 104 21.64 18.09 5.24
C SER A 104 22.01 17.93 3.78
N TYR A 105 22.75 18.88 3.26
CA TYR A 105 23.22 18.88 1.88
C TYR A 105 24.69 19.20 1.80
N HIS A 106 25.28 18.93 0.66
CA HIS A 106 26.64 19.29 0.32
C HIS A 106 26.62 20.18 -0.94
N GLU A 107 27.28 21.33 -0.89
CA GLU A 107 27.19 22.34 -1.97
C GLU A 107 27.58 21.80 -3.35
N VAL A 108 28.52 20.84 -3.41
CA VAL A 108 29.04 20.28 -4.67
C VAL A 108 28.38 18.96 -5.04
N ASP A 109 28.20 18.06 -4.05
CA ASP A 109 27.85 16.66 -4.27
C ASP A 109 26.35 16.38 -4.18
N SER A 110 25.54 17.30 -3.70
CA SER A 110 24.10 17.17 -3.64
C SER A 110 23.46 17.28 -5.02
N SER A 111 22.43 16.48 -5.25
CA SER A 111 21.64 16.45 -6.47
C SER A 111 20.22 15.96 -6.18
N GLU A 112 19.30 16.17 -7.12
CA GLU A 112 17.96 15.61 -7.04
C GLU A 112 18.00 14.07 -6.94
N MET A 113 18.87 13.42 -7.70
CA MET A 113 19.03 11.96 -7.66
C MET A 113 19.50 11.48 -6.29
N ALA A 114 20.49 12.15 -5.68
CA ALA A 114 21.00 11.78 -4.36
C ALA A 114 19.92 11.91 -3.29
N PHE A 115 19.12 12.96 -3.31
CA PHE A 115 17.98 13.12 -2.38
C PHE A 115 16.85 12.15 -2.66
N LYS A 116 16.55 11.84 -3.91
CA LYS A 116 15.58 10.80 -4.29
C LYS A 116 15.97 9.44 -3.74
N LEU A 117 17.23 9.05 -3.90
CA LEU A 117 17.76 7.78 -3.36
C LEU A 117 17.74 7.77 -1.83
N ALA A 118 18.19 8.85 -1.20
CA ALA A 118 18.16 8.97 0.26
C ALA A 118 16.74 8.83 0.81
N ALA A 119 15.77 9.48 0.20
CA ALA A 119 14.37 9.41 0.58
C ALA A 119 13.79 8.01 0.41
N SER A 120 14.07 7.35 -0.70
CA SER A 120 13.65 5.97 -0.94
C SER A 120 14.17 5.02 0.12
N MET A 121 15.45 5.12 0.47
CA MET A 121 16.08 4.26 1.47
C MET A 121 15.60 4.57 2.89
N ALA A 122 15.42 5.85 3.23
CA ALA A 122 14.84 6.26 4.51
C ALA A 122 13.40 5.75 4.67
N PHE A 123 12.61 5.83 3.61
CA PHE A 123 11.24 5.33 3.61
C PHE A 123 11.19 3.81 3.80
N ARG A 124 11.99 3.06 3.07
CA ARG A 124 12.07 1.58 3.23
C ARG A 124 12.42 1.20 4.68
N LYS A 125 13.39 1.89 5.28
CA LYS A 125 13.80 1.66 6.66
C LYS A 125 12.67 1.97 7.64
N ALA A 126 12.07 3.16 7.54
CA ALA A 126 10.96 3.56 8.41
C ALA A 126 9.75 2.63 8.26
N PHE A 127 9.41 2.26 7.05
CA PHE A 127 8.29 1.37 6.75
C PHE A 127 8.45 -0.01 7.42
N MET A 128 9.62 -0.61 7.32
CA MET A 128 9.89 -1.92 7.93
C MET A 128 9.86 -1.87 9.47
N ASP A 129 10.23 -0.74 10.05
CA ASP A 129 10.20 -0.54 11.52
C ASP A 129 8.81 -0.10 12.03
N ALA A 130 7.89 0.28 11.15
CA ALA A 130 6.57 0.82 11.48
C ALA A 130 5.46 -0.25 11.55
N ASN A 131 5.79 -1.49 11.88
CA ASN A 131 4.84 -2.62 11.90
C ASN A 131 4.06 -2.75 10.59
N PRO A 132 4.73 -3.05 9.48
CA PRO A 132 4.08 -3.16 8.18
C PRO A 132 3.13 -4.35 8.12
N VAL A 133 2.02 -4.18 7.39
CA VAL A 133 1.01 -5.21 7.18
C VAL A 133 0.54 -5.22 5.73
N LEU A 134 0.06 -6.39 5.29
CA LEU A 134 -0.69 -6.53 4.05
C LEU A 134 -2.17 -6.31 4.32
N LEU A 135 -2.82 -5.56 3.44
CA LEU A 135 -4.26 -5.39 3.38
C LEU A 135 -4.81 -6.25 2.25
N GLU A 136 -5.86 -7.00 2.54
CA GLU A 136 -6.58 -7.77 1.54
C GLU A 136 -7.88 -7.05 1.13
N PRO A 137 -8.29 -7.11 -0.15
CA PRO A 137 -9.55 -6.54 -0.57
C PRO A 137 -10.72 -7.37 -0.04
N ILE A 138 -11.66 -6.68 0.61
CA ILE A 138 -12.93 -7.25 1.10
C ILE A 138 -14.04 -6.80 0.16
N TYR A 139 -14.79 -7.75 -0.38
CA TYR A 139 -15.90 -7.48 -1.28
C TYR A 139 -17.23 -7.61 -0.57
N SER A 140 -18.15 -6.72 -0.89
CA SER A 140 -19.57 -6.86 -0.57
C SER A 140 -20.22 -7.73 -1.63
N ILE A 141 -20.94 -8.75 -1.20
CA ILE A 141 -21.62 -9.71 -2.08
C ILE A 141 -23.08 -9.85 -1.67
N ASP A 142 -23.91 -10.04 -2.66
CA ASP A 142 -25.32 -10.41 -2.50
C ASP A 142 -25.53 -11.81 -3.11
N VAL A 143 -25.99 -12.74 -2.30
CA VAL A 143 -26.32 -14.10 -2.74
C VAL A 143 -27.81 -14.28 -2.66
N ILE A 144 -28.44 -14.58 -3.79
CA ILE A 144 -29.91 -14.81 -3.88
C ILE A 144 -30.15 -16.28 -4.09
N VAL A 145 -30.82 -16.93 -3.11
CA VAL A 145 -31.06 -18.37 -3.10
C VAL A 145 -32.46 -18.70 -2.58
N PRO A 146 -33.03 -19.86 -2.94
CA PRO A 146 -34.20 -20.39 -2.26
C PRO A 146 -33.95 -20.55 -0.74
N GLU A 147 -35.00 -20.39 0.05
CA GLU A 147 -34.91 -20.45 1.52
C GLU A 147 -34.28 -21.77 2.02
N GLU A 148 -34.54 -22.86 1.34
CA GLU A 148 -34.01 -24.20 1.69
C GLU A 148 -32.46 -24.28 1.65
N TYR A 149 -31.78 -23.44 0.84
CA TYR A 149 -30.32 -23.39 0.70
C TYR A 149 -29.67 -22.29 1.53
N MET A 150 -30.45 -21.47 2.24
CA MET A 150 -29.92 -20.33 3.00
C MET A 150 -28.89 -20.77 4.06
N GLY A 151 -29.17 -21.85 4.79
CA GLY A 151 -28.26 -22.38 5.81
C GLY A 151 -26.94 -22.86 5.24
N ASP A 152 -26.96 -23.51 4.08
CA ASP A 152 -25.75 -24.00 3.41
C ASP A 152 -24.88 -22.84 2.92
N VAL A 153 -25.48 -21.81 2.36
CA VAL A 153 -24.79 -20.60 1.89
C VAL A 153 -24.15 -19.85 3.06
N ILE A 154 -24.87 -19.67 4.18
CA ILE A 154 -24.32 -19.04 5.38
C ILE A 154 -23.14 -19.84 5.92
N GLY A 155 -23.28 -21.16 5.99
CA GLY A 155 -22.21 -22.05 6.43
C GLY A 155 -20.97 -21.98 5.54
N ASP A 156 -21.15 -21.92 4.22
CA ASP A 156 -20.05 -21.77 3.28
C ASP A 156 -19.36 -20.40 3.36
N LEU A 157 -20.15 -19.33 3.44
CA LEU A 157 -19.60 -17.97 3.62
C LEU A 157 -18.79 -17.86 4.92
N ASN A 158 -19.24 -18.46 6.00
CA ASN A 158 -18.48 -18.49 7.25
C ASN A 158 -17.14 -19.22 7.10
N LYS A 159 -17.09 -20.32 6.38
CA LYS A 159 -15.83 -21.04 6.06
C LYS A 159 -14.89 -20.18 5.22
N LYS A 160 -15.42 -19.29 4.39
CA LYS A 160 -14.71 -18.36 3.52
C LYS A 160 -14.37 -17.02 4.21
N ARG A 161 -14.30 -16.99 5.52
CA ARG A 161 -14.04 -15.78 6.31
C ARG A 161 -15.05 -14.65 6.02
N GLY A 162 -16.25 -15.02 5.58
CA GLY A 162 -17.31 -14.08 5.28
C GLY A 162 -17.98 -13.56 6.55
N ARG A 163 -18.48 -12.35 6.45
CA ARG A 163 -19.31 -11.72 7.49
C ARG A 163 -20.69 -11.44 6.92
N ILE A 164 -21.71 -12.06 7.50
CA ILE A 164 -23.11 -11.81 7.13
C ILE A 164 -23.53 -10.45 7.69
N LEU A 165 -24.09 -9.60 6.83
CA LEU A 165 -24.57 -8.26 7.18
C LEU A 165 -26.09 -8.19 7.32
N GLY A 166 -26.80 -8.98 6.51
CA GLY A 166 -28.26 -8.99 6.52
C GLY A 166 -28.83 -10.12 5.68
N MET A 167 -30.12 -10.36 5.86
CA MET A 167 -30.90 -11.34 5.12
C MET A 167 -32.28 -10.77 4.91
N ASP A 168 -32.72 -10.68 3.66
CA ASP A 168 -34.00 -10.10 3.28
C ASP A 168 -34.71 -11.02 2.27
N PRO A 169 -36.04 -11.19 2.37
CA PRO A 169 -36.79 -11.85 1.35
C PRO A 169 -36.84 -11.02 0.05
N GLU A 170 -36.61 -11.64 -1.08
CA GLU A 170 -36.65 -11.00 -2.39
C GLU A 170 -37.36 -11.89 -3.43
N ASN A 171 -38.56 -11.49 -3.85
CA ASN A 171 -39.31 -12.19 -4.91
C ASN A 171 -39.51 -13.71 -4.68
N GLY A 172 -39.76 -14.12 -3.46
CA GLY A 172 -39.92 -15.56 -3.09
C GLY A 172 -38.59 -16.29 -2.87
N LEU A 173 -37.48 -15.59 -2.93
CA LEU A 173 -36.13 -16.06 -2.62
C LEU A 173 -35.61 -15.34 -1.37
N GLN A 174 -34.45 -15.71 -0.90
CA GLN A 174 -33.71 -15.02 0.19
C GLN A 174 -32.47 -14.34 -0.38
N ARG A 175 -32.29 -13.07 -0.06
CA ARG A 175 -31.08 -12.31 -0.35
C ARG A 175 -30.20 -12.28 0.88
N ILE A 176 -29.00 -12.81 0.79
CA ILE A 176 -27.99 -12.80 1.83
C ILE A 176 -26.96 -11.74 1.47
N GLN A 177 -26.84 -10.71 2.28
CA GLN A 177 -25.82 -9.68 2.14
C GLN A 177 -24.63 -10.03 3.02
N ALA A 178 -23.44 -10.08 2.43
CA ALA A 178 -22.23 -10.45 3.16
C ALA A 178 -21.00 -9.68 2.66
N GLN A 179 -19.95 -9.72 3.44
CA GLN A 179 -18.61 -9.30 3.07
C GLN A 179 -17.68 -10.48 3.15
N ALA A 180 -16.80 -10.65 2.17
CA ALA A 180 -15.78 -11.69 2.19
C ALA A 180 -14.50 -11.26 1.47
N PRO A 181 -13.34 -11.81 1.86
CA PRO A 181 -12.10 -11.56 1.16
C PRO A 181 -12.17 -12.04 -0.29
N LEU A 182 -11.67 -11.23 -1.23
CA LEU A 182 -11.65 -11.59 -2.64
C LEU A 182 -10.96 -12.94 -2.88
N ALA A 183 -9.90 -13.24 -2.15
CA ALA A 183 -9.17 -14.49 -2.26
C ALA A 183 -10.03 -15.75 -2.05
N GLU A 184 -11.10 -15.63 -1.25
CA GLU A 184 -12.03 -16.72 -0.93
C GLU A 184 -13.17 -16.83 -1.96
N LEU A 185 -13.34 -15.83 -2.82
CA LEU A 185 -14.46 -15.73 -3.74
C LEU A 185 -14.15 -16.26 -5.15
N PHE A 186 -12.90 -16.59 -5.45
CA PHE A 186 -12.56 -17.22 -6.72
C PHE A 186 -13.28 -18.57 -6.82
N ARG A 187 -14.03 -18.78 -7.91
CA ARG A 187 -14.89 -19.94 -8.15
C ARG A 187 -16.07 -20.07 -7.17
N TYR A 188 -16.54 -18.95 -6.63
CA TYR A 188 -17.75 -18.90 -5.81
C TYR A 188 -18.99 -18.72 -6.73
N ALA A 189 -19.36 -19.71 -7.47
CA ALA A 189 -20.62 -19.81 -8.21
C ALA A 189 -20.76 -21.21 -8.81
#